data_dd3299b3a6b65b6fec69a05adc6bb49c
#
_entry.id   dd3299b3a6b65b6fec69a05adc6bb49c
#
_cell.length_a   1.000
_cell.length_b   1.000
_cell.length_c   1.000
_cell.angle_alpha   90.00
_cell.angle_beta   90.00
_cell.angle_gamma   90.00
#
_symmetry.space_group_name_H-M   'P 1'
#
loop_
_entity.id
_entity.type
_entity.pdbx_description
1 polymer ?
#
loop_
_entity_poly.entity_id
_entity_poly.type
_entity_poly.pdbx_seq_one_letter_code
_entity_poly.pdbx_strand_id
1 'polypeptide(L)'
;HFASVVVLLCCLVTQSSAIIETNYHSTMSTLSDLVHVEKQVKAELLGYVERLKVLRDNILNFVQDRQPYDDFTSPSALSDYLKHPVHAFHLIKRMTAGLKTVEAQIKRMRKFDPLINIREMRKQRLLPWDEDFQGLATSLVTLQDTYALDLHELTKGHLHTEIPRNRTIPGRLPLNARDCLNISQAALEWGLYDRAMDWAERAIAKAADEEPPTILKQELETHYEAIVNETNGEPVRDPTMRSAEFKAELFQELPADQEEHNYKRLCRGEVLRTPQMDSKLRCRYYKGQDAFFTLRPIKLEEINLKPYIIVMRDVVQERDIEDLMAFAEPRLQRSTTYTGDGNAPSTRRTSSNAWLWDDEAPIANRMNWYLRALVGLGTSGSDYEAEAYQLANYGSGGYFLPHHDYLQDTLHAHNSTADYYLQNKEGDRLATLMIYMTDVEVGGATVFPRLGVRLVPKKGDAAFWWNLKASGEGDTLTMHAGCPVLYGSKWIANKWFKSYSNVFRLPCSIDRNVSLAPLV
;
A
#
# COMPACT_ATOMS: atom_id res chain seq x y z
N HIS A 1 47.13 25.42 -14.61
CA HIS A 1 46.13 25.81 -13.60
C HIS A 1 44.68 25.91 -14.13
N PHE A 2 44.44 25.56 -15.42
CA PHE A 2 43.09 25.57 -16.00
C PHE A 2 42.51 24.14 -16.24
N ALA A 3 43.28 23.10 -16.06
CA ALA A 3 42.85 21.72 -16.28
C ALA A 3 42.26 21.04 -15.01
N SER A 4 42.46 21.62 -13.83
CA SER A 4 41.96 21.00 -12.56
C SER A 4 40.58 21.47 -12.12
N VAL A 5 39.98 22.45 -12.79
CA VAL A 5 38.64 22.97 -12.42
C VAL A 5 37.52 22.32 -13.25
N VAL A 6 37.85 21.74 -14.39
CA VAL A 6 36.84 21.07 -15.26
C VAL A 6 36.51 19.65 -14.79
N VAL A 7 37.42 18.99 -14.07
CA VAL A 7 37.17 17.63 -13.53
C VAL A 7 36.32 17.64 -12.23
N LEU A 8 36.28 18.77 -11.51
CA LEU A 8 35.43 18.87 -10.30
C LEU A 8 33.98 19.30 -10.58
N LEU A 9 33.68 19.82 -11.78
CA LEU A 9 32.30 20.16 -12.17
C LEU A 9 31.54 19.01 -12.86
N CYS A 10 32.22 17.95 -13.29
CA CYS A 10 31.56 16.76 -13.87
C CYS A 10 31.15 15.70 -12.84
N CYS A 11 31.54 15.84 -11.57
CA CYS A 11 31.14 14.90 -10.50
C CYS A 11 29.99 15.40 -9.61
N LEU A 12 29.37 16.55 -9.95
CA LEU A 12 28.24 17.11 -9.17
C LEU A 12 26.90 17.05 -9.92
N VAL A 13 26.84 16.34 -11.04
CA VAL A 13 25.58 16.10 -11.74
C VAL A 13 25.43 14.59 -11.93
N THR A 14 24.94 13.89 -10.96
CA THR A 14 24.07 12.69 -11.02
C THR A 14 23.97 12.03 -9.64
N GLN A 15 23.28 12.67 -8.74
CA GLN A 15 22.50 11.97 -7.70
C GLN A 15 21.18 12.75 -7.51
N SER A 16 20.38 12.84 -8.56
CA SER A 16 18.94 12.78 -8.34
C SER A 16 18.67 11.32 -7.98
N SER A 17 18.74 11.02 -6.68
CA SER A 17 18.11 9.83 -6.16
C SER A 17 16.65 9.92 -6.59
N ALA A 18 16.29 9.18 -7.64
CA ALA A 18 14.92 8.92 -7.99
C ALA A 18 14.29 8.38 -6.69
N ILE A 19 13.36 9.13 -6.12
CA ILE A 19 12.55 8.66 -5.00
C ILE A 19 11.84 7.43 -5.55
N ILE A 20 12.28 6.26 -5.11
CA ILE A 20 11.70 4.99 -5.53
C ILE A 20 10.33 4.95 -4.86
N GLU A 21 9.28 5.16 -5.64
CA GLU A 21 7.90 5.04 -5.17
C GLU A 21 7.57 3.55 -5.00
N THR A 22 7.83 3.02 -3.82
CA THR A 22 7.48 1.65 -3.47
C THR A 22 5.97 1.53 -3.22
N ASN A 23 5.36 0.37 -3.52
CA ASN A 23 3.93 0.06 -3.33
C ASN A 23 2.94 0.87 -4.20
N TYR A 24 3.32 1.24 -5.41
CA TYR A 24 2.43 1.95 -6.35
C TYR A 24 1.18 1.11 -6.71
N HIS A 25 1.33 -0.21 -6.88
CA HIS A 25 0.24 -1.12 -7.26
C HIS A 25 -0.51 -1.76 -6.07
N SER A 26 -0.48 -1.16 -4.88
CA SER A 26 -1.15 -1.72 -3.70
C SER A 26 -2.65 -1.42 -3.61
N THR A 27 -3.15 -0.41 -4.32
CA THR A 27 -4.58 -0.06 -4.31
C THR A 27 -5.40 -1.01 -5.19
N MET A 28 -6.68 -1.23 -4.87
CA MET A 28 -7.55 -2.12 -5.66
C MET A 28 -7.76 -1.60 -7.08
N SER A 29 -7.80 -0.29 -7.30
CA SER A 29 -7.91 0.31 -8.63
C SER A 29 -6.67 0.01 -9.47
N THR A 30 -5.47 0.27 -8.94
CA THR A 30 -4.20 0.00 -9.66
C THR A 30 -3.99 -1.48 -9.95
N LEU A 31 -4.39 -2.38 -9.04
CA LEU A 31 -4.35 -3.83 -9.28
C LEU A 31 -5.33 -4.27 -10.38
N SER A 32 -6.52 -3.67 -10.45
CA SER A 32 -7.48 -3.93 -11.51
C SER A 32 -6.96 -3.47 -12.88
N ASP A 33 -6.34 -2.28 -12.95
CA ASP A 33 -5.74 -1.75 -14.17
C ASP A 33 -4.57 -2.62 -14.63
N LEU A 34 -3.76 -3.15 -13.71
CA LEU A 34 -2.65 -4.04 -14.00
C LEU A 34 -3.11 -5.32 -14.74
N VAL A 35 -4.31 -5.85 -14.44
CA VAL A 35 -4.88 -6.98 -15.18
C VAL A 35 -5.12 -6.64 -16.66
N HIS A 36 -5.54 -5.41 -16.96
CA HIS A 36 -5.69 -4.96 -18.35
C HIS A 36 -4.34 -4.81 -19.05
N VAL A 37 -3.34 -4.27 -18.35
CA VAL A 37 -1.95 -4.15 -18.85
C VAL A 37 -1.35 -5.54 -19.11
N GLU A 38 -1.57 -6.52 -18.24
CA GLU A 38 -1.13 -7.91 -18.46
C GLU A 38 -1.69 -8.51 -19.75
N LYS A 39 -2.98 -8.25 -20.04
CA LYS A 39 -3.59 -8.70 -21.30
C LYS A 39 -2.92 -8.06 -22.53
N GLN A 40 -2.56 -6.79 -22.45
CA GLN A 40 -1.85 -6.10 -23.52
C GLN A 40 -0.44 -6.66 -23.72
N VAL A 41 0.31 -6.91 -22.64
CA VAL A 41 1.64 -7.55 -22.69
C VAL A 41 1.54 -8.94 -23.33
N LYS A 42 0.56 -9.75 -22.94
CA LYS A 42 0.31 -11.07 -23.54
C LYS A 42 0.04 -10.97 -25.05
N ALA A 43 -0.77 -10.01 -25.48
CA ALA A 43 -1.06 -9.81 -26.90
C ALA A 43 0.19 -9.43 -27.71
N GLU A 44 1.06 -8.54 -27.18
CA GLU A 44 2.32 -8.18 -27.82
C GLU A 44 3.26 -9.38 -27.97
N LEU A 45 3.41 -10.18 -26.92
CA LEU A 45 4.25 -11.37 -26.94
C LEU A 45 3.71 -12.45 -27.91
N LEU A 46 2.39 -12.68 -27.95
CA LEU A 46 1.77 -13.59 -28.90
C LEU A 46 1.97 -13.11 -30.35
N GLY A 47 1.81 -11.82 -30.61
CA GLY A 47 2.08 -11.23 -31.92
C GLY A 47 3.53 -11.43 -32.38
N TYR A 48 4.48 -11.41 -31.45
CA TYR A 48 5.88 -11.72 -31.75
C TYR A 48 6.08 -13.20 -32.10
N VAL A 49 5.50 -14.09 -31.30
CA VAL A 49 5.55 -15.56 -31.56
C VAL A 49 4.99 -15.91 -32.93
N GLU A 50 3.87 -15.33 -33.33
CA GLU A 50 3.28 -15.57 -34.66
C GLU A 50 4.21 -15.11 -35.80
N ARG A 51 4.89 -13.97 -35.66
CA ARG A 51 5.88 -13.51 -36.65
C ARG A 51 7.10 -14.43 -36.71
N LEU A 52 7.54 -14.96 -35.58
CA LEU A 52 8.62 -15.97 -35.54
C LEU A 52 8.21 -17.26 -36.27
N LYS A 53 6.97 -17.72 -36.09
CA LYS A 53 6.44 -18.89 -36.83
C LYS A 53 6.46 -18.66 -38.33
N VAL A 54 5.96 -17.50 -38.78
CA VAL A 54 5.97 -17.15 -40.22
C VAL A 54 7.40 -17.10 -40.75
N LEU A 55 8.36 -16.52 -40.02
CA LEU A 55 9.77 -16.51 -40.42
C LEU A 55 10.35 -17.92 -40.52
N ARG A 56 10.11 -18.74 -39.49
CA ARG A 56 10.53 -20.16 -39.46
C ARG A 56 10.01 -20.89 -40.69
N ASP A 57 8.70 -20.77 -40.93
CA ASP A 57 8.06 -21.53 -42.02
C ASP A 57 8.58 -21.10 -43.41
N ASN A 58 8.83 -19.79 -43.59
CA ASN A 58 9.43 -19.29 -44.83
C ASN A 58 10.87 -19.80 -45.04
N ILE A 59 11.66 -19.87 -43.97
CA ILE A 59 13.02 -20.41 -44.05
C ILE A 59 12.96 -21.92 -44.34
N LEU A 60 12.09 -22.66 -43.64
CA LEU A 60 11.90 -24.10 -43.87
C LEU A 60 11.43 -24.39 -45.29
N ASN A 61 10.48 -23.62 -45.81
CA ASN A 61 10.04 -23.76 -47.19
C ASN A 61 11.19 -23.60 -48.18
N PHE A 62 12.07 -22.61 -47.99
CA PHE A 62 13.24 -22.46 -48.82
C PHE A 62 14.25 -23.59 -48.71
N VAL A 63 14.51 -24.07 -47.47
CA VAL A 63 15.50 -25.14 -47.21
C VAL A 63 14.98 -26.53 -47.67
N GLN A 64 13.70 -26.79 -47.46
CA GLN A 64 13.07 -28.09 -47.72
C GLN A 64 12.54 -28.22 -49.17
N ASP A 65 12.57 -27.13 -49.93
CA ASP A 65 12.20 -27.14 -51.36
C ASP A 65 13.18 -27.98 -52.16
N ARG A 66 12.78 -29.26 -52.36
CA ARG A 66 13.62 -30.30 -52.98
C ARG A 66 13.84 -29.99 -54.45
N GLN A 67 15.11 -30.04 -54.83
CA GLN A 67 15.54 -29.78 -56.20
C GLN A 67 15.90 -31.07 -56.92
N PRO A 68 15.75 -31.15 -58.26
CA PRO A 68 16.06 -32.37 -59.00
C PRO A 68 17.51 -32.85 -58.85
N TYR A 69 18.43 -31.96 -58.54
CA TYR A 69 19.86 -32.24 -58.38
C TYR A 69 20.27 -32.66 -56.96
N ASP A 70 19.36 -32.63 -56.01
CA ASP A 70 19.70 -32.95 -54.58
C ASP A 70 20.08 -34.43 -54.41
N ASP A 71 19.60 -35.31 -55.29
CA ASP A 71 19.90 -36.73 -55.28
C ASP A 71 21.11 -37.11 -56.19
N PHE A 72 21.74 -36.17 -56.87
CA PHE A 72 22.85 -36.46 -57.76
C PHE A 72 24.12 -36.74 -56.95
N THR A 73 24.61 -37.98 -57.07
CA THR A 73 25.83 -38.45 -56.37
C THR A 73 27.10 -38.32 -57.26
N SER A 74 26.93 -38.12 -58.57
CA SER A 74 28.01 -38.06 -59.52
C SER A 74 28.21 -36.61 -60.07
N PRO A 75 29.43 -36.07 -60.05
CA PRO A 75 29.74 -34.77 -60.66
C PRO A 75 29.37 -34.69 -62.16
N SER A 76 29.47 -35.78 -62.88
CA SER A 76 29.10 -35.83 -64.29
C SER A 76 27.57 -35.68 -64.50
N ALA A 77 26.74 -36.32 -63.67
CA ALA A 77 25.28 -36.17 -63.72
C ALA A 77 24.85 -34.73 -63.44
N LEU A 78 25.49 -34.05 -62.45
CA LEU A 78 25.25 -32.63 -62.17
C LEU A 78 25.66 -31.74 -63.34
N SER A 79 26.83 -32.00 -63.94
CA SER A 79 27.32 -31.24 -65.11
C SER A 79 26.38 -31.40 -66.28
N ASP A 80 25.91 -32.63 -66.60
CA ASP A 80 24.97 -32.88 -67.67
C ASP A 80 23.62 -32.21 -67.45
N TYR A 81 23.09 -32.22 -66.24
CA TYR A 81 21.88 -31.49 -65.86
C TYR A 81 22.00 -29.97 -66.10
N LEU A 82 23.14 -29.37 -65.70
CA LEU A 82 23.37 -27.94 -65.83
C LEU A 82 23.73 -27.45 -67.23
N LYS A 83 24.05 -28.33 -68.20
CA LYS A 83 24.18 -28.00 -69.62
C LYS A 83 22.88 -27.42 -70.22
N HIS A 84 21.74 -27.77 -69.63
CA HIS A 84 20.46 -27.23 -70.08
C HIS A 84 20.28 -25.79 -69.55
N PRO A 85 20.14 -24.76 -70.42
CA PRO A 85 20.08 -23.38 -70.00
C PRO A 85 18.97 -23.04 -69.00
N VAL A 86 17.82 -23.69 -69.14
CA VAL A 86 16.67 -23.49 -68.22
C VAL A 86 16.97 -24.04 -66.80
N HIS A 87 17.71 -25.16 -66.69
CA HIS A 87 18.10 -25.69 -65.39
C HIS A 87 19.11 -24.79 -64.70
N ALA A 88 20.11 -24.30 -65.42
CA ALA A 88 21.05 -23.29 -64.92
C ALA A 88 20.35 -21.99 -64.49
N PHE A 89 19.36 -21.54 -65.28
CA PHE A 89 18.54 -20.39 -64.90
C PHE A 89 17.78 -20.60 -63.59
N HIS A 90 17.15 -21.73 -63.39
CA HIS A 90 16.41 -22.03 -62.16
C HIS A 90 17.35 -22.06 -60.93
N LEU A 91 18.52 -22.68 -61.05
CA LEU A 91 19.50 -22.68 -59.94
C LEU A 91 19.95 -21.26 -59.61
N ILE A 92 20.33 -20.46 -60.62
CA ILE A 92 20.76 -19.08 -60.39
C ILE A 92 19.63 -18.21 -59.80
N LYS A 93 18.40 -18.36 -60.33
CA LYS A 93 17.21 -17.66 -59.81
C LYS A 93 16.97 -17.99 -58.35
N ARG A 94 17.07 -19.28 -57.93
CA ARG A 94 16.91 -19.71 -56.54
C ARG A 94 17.98 -19.08 -55.63
N MET A 95 19.26 -19.17 -56.06
CA MET A 95 20.39 -18.67 -55.26
C MET A 95 20.54 -17.14 -55.27
N THR A 96 19.84 -16.45 -56.16
CA THR A 96 19.82 -14.98 -56.18
C THR A 96 18.51 -14.42 -55.62
N ALA A 97 17.44 -14.44 -56.41
CA ALA A 97 16.16 -13.86 -56.01
C ALA A 97 15.50 -14.58 -54.83
N GLY A 98 15.55 -15.92 -54.80
CA GLY A 98 15.00 -16.72 -53.72
C GLY A 98 15.70 -16.45 -52.39
N LEU A 99 17.03 -16.57 -52.38
CA LEU A 99 17.84 -16.33 -51.16
C LEU A 99 17.71 -14.87 -50.68
N LYS A 100 17.72 -13.89 -51.57
CA LYS A 100 17.51 -12.47 -51.23
C LYS A 100 16.17 -12.24 -50.52
N THR A 101 15.12 -13.00 -50.88
CA THR A 101 13.81 -12.88 -50.22
C THR A 101 13.89 -13.34 -48.79
N VAL A 102 14.53 -14.49 -48.53
CA VAL A 102 14.74 -15.01 -47.16
C VAL A 102 15.62 -14.06 -46.34
N GLU A 103 16.72 -13.57 -46.91
CA GLU A 103 17.59 -12.56 -46.25
C GLU A 103 16.83 -11.29 -45.86
N ALA A 104 15.97 -10.79 -46.77
CA ALA A 104 15.16 -9.60 -46.47
C ALA A 104 14.20 -9.84 -45.29
N GLN A 105 13.60 -11.01 -45.21
CA GLN A 105 12.71 -11.38 -44.08
C GLN A 105 13.47 -11.48 -42.77
N ILE A 106 14.63 -12.10 -42.74
CA ILE A 106 15.51 -12.17 -41.56
C ILE A 106 15.94 -10.74 -41.13
N LYS A 107 16.36 -9.89 -42.08
CA LYS A 107 16.72 -8.49 -41.77
C LYS A 107 15.55 -7.69 -41.21
N ARG A 108 14.33 -7.90 -41.75
CA ARG A 108 13.10 -7.26 -41.22
C ARG A 108 12.83 -7.66 -39.79
N MET A 109 12.95 -8.95 -39.44
CA MET A 109 12.75 -9.42 -38.08
C MET A 109 13.79 -8.90 -37.09
N ARG A 110 15.07 -8.74 -37.50
CA ARG A 110 16.11 -8.13 -36.65
C ARG A 110 15.84 -6.67 -36.26
N LYS A 111 15.07 -5.93 -37.07
CA LYS A 111 14.65 -4.56 -36.78
C LYS A 111 13.42 -4.49 -35.86
N PHE A 112 12.73 -5.58 -35.66
CA PHE A 112 11.56 -5.64 -34.82
C PHE A 112 11.98 -5.94 -33.37
N ASP A 113 11.78 -4.97 -32.49
CA ASP A 113 11.99 -5.13 -31.05
C ASP A 113 10.62 -5.38 -30.39
N PRO A 114 10.34 -6.62 -29.93
CA PRO A 114 9.07 -6.95 -29.31
C PRO A 114 8.86 -6.25 -27.97
N LEU A 115 9.94 -5.69 -27.38
CA LEU A 115 9.90 -5.07 -26.05
C LEU A 115 9.64 -3.56 -26.10
N ILE A 116 9.52 -2.94 -27.30
CA ILE A 116 9.31 -1.49 -27.41
C ILE A 116 8.07 -1.06 -26.63
N ASN A 117 6.93 -1.69 -26.89
CA ASN A 117 5.67 -1.34 -26.21
C ASN A 117 5.71 -1.68 -24.70
N ILE A 118 6.33 -2.80 -24.34
CA ILE A 118 6.51 -3.17 -22.93
C ILE A 118 7.41 -2.18 -22.19
N ARG A 119 8.50 -1.71 -22.83
CA ARG A 119 9.35 -0.66 -22.26
C ARG A 119 8.61 0.65 -22.11
N GLU A 120 7.76 0.99 -23.06
CA GLU A 120 6.94 2.21 -22.96
C GLU A 120 5.91 2.09 -21.82
N MET A 121 5.23 0.95 -21.68
CA MET A 121 4.36 0.68 -20.52
C MET A 121 5.13 0.82 -19.20
N ARG A 122 6.38 0.36 -19.15
CA ARG A 122 7.23 0.51 -17.96
C ARG A 122 7.60 1.96 -17.69
N LYS A 123 7.94 2.76 -18.70
CA LYS A 123 8.20 4.20 -18.54
C LYS A 123 6.96 4.96 -18.05
N GLN A 124 5.78 4.58 -18.52
CA GLN A 124 4.50 5.14 -18.07
C GLN A 124 4.06 4.61 -16.71
N ARG A 125 4.89 3.80 -16.05
CA ARG A 125 4.61 3.17 -14.75
C ARG A 125 3.34 2.32 -14.72
N LEU A 126 2.98 1.72 -15.86
CA LEU A 126 1.87 0.78 -15.95
C LEU A 126 2.24 -0.64 -15.47
N LEU A 127 3.54 -0.92 -15.35
CA LEU A 127 4.06 -2.20 -14.86
C LEU A 127 4.67 -2.01 -13.46
N PRO A 128 4.45 -2.97 -12.54
CA PRO A 128 5.06 -2.94 -11.22
C PRO A 128 6.59 -3.08 -11.31
N TRP A 129 7.26 -2.60 -10.26
CA TRP A 129 8.69 -2.72 -10.04
C TRP A 129 8.99 -3.83 -9.03
N ASP A 130 10.26 -4.17 -8.87
CA ASP A 130 10.68 -5.19 -7.91
C ASP A 130 10.35 -4.77 -6.47
N GLU A 131 10.38 -3.47 -6.18
CA GLU A 131 10.01 -2.89 -4.89
C GLU A 131 8.52 -3.07 -4.56
N ASP A 132 7.65 -3.08 -5.56
CA ASP A 132 6.22 -3.39 -5.35
C ASP A 132 6.03 -4.83 -4.91
N PHE A 133 6.82 -5.75 -5.48
CA PHE A 133 6.79 -7.16 -5.09
C PHE A 133 7.30 -7.36 -3.66
N GLN A 134 8.42 -6.72 -3.29
CA GLN A 134 8.94 -6.74 -1.92
C GLN A 134 7.94 -6.14 -0.94
N GLY A 135 7.32 -5.02 -1.30
CA GLY A 135 6.29 -4.38 -0.49
C GLY A 135 5.08 -5.27 -0.23
N LEU A 136 4.64 -6.06 -1.22
CA LEU A 136 3.56 -7.03 -1.05
C LEU A 136 3.97 -8.22 -0.17
N ALA A 137 5.21 -8.72 -0.32
CA ALA A 137 5.75 -9.76 0.56
C ALA A 137 5.76 -9.29 2.02
N THR A 138 6.27 -8.09 2.28
CA THR A 138 6.22 -7.46 3.60
C THR A 138 4.79 -7.28 4.13
N SER A 139 3.86 -6.91 3.26
CA SER A 139 2.44 -6.80 3.62
C SER A 139 1.87 -8.14 4.10
N LEU A 140 2.22 -9.25 3.47
CA LEU A 140 1.78 -10.59 3.90
C LEU A 140 2.34 -10.96 5.27
N VAL A 141 3.62 -10.64 5.55
CA VAL A 141 4.22 -10.83 6.88
C VAL A 141 3.50 -9.98 7.93
N THR A 142 3.24 -8.70 7.64
CA THR A 142 2.52 -7.80 8.54
C THR A 142 1.10 -8.28 8.82
N LEU A 143 0.40 -8.79 7.80
CA LEU A 143 -0.93 -9.37 7.95
C LEU A 143 -0.90 -10.62 8.83
N GLN A 144 0.05 -11.54 8.58
CA GLN A 144 0.22 -12.74 9.38
C GLN A 144 0.49 -12.38 10.85
N ASP A 145 1.40 -11.47 11.09
CA ASP A 145 1.81 -11.07 12.42
C ASP A 145 0.67 -10.36 13.18
N THR A 146 0.04 -9.36 12.55
CA THR A 146 -1.05 -8.59 13.17
C THR A 146 -2.26 -9.45 13.48
N TYR A 147 -2.69 -10.31 12.53
CA TYR A 147 -3.93 -11.10 12.66
C TYR A 147 -3.70 -12.52 13.16
N ALA A 148 -2.46 -12.89 13.48
CA ALA A 148 -2.10 -14.26 13.88
C ALA A 148 -2.64 -15.30 12.88
N LEU A 149 -2.45 -15.03 11.56
CA LEU A 149 -2.93 -15.93 10.52
C LEU A 149 -2.22 -17.28 10.60
N ASP A 150 -2.98 -18.36 10.42
CA ASP A 150 -2.41 -19.70 10.29
C ASP A 150 -1.54 -19.79 9.04
N LEU A 151 -0.25 -20.08 9.21
CA LEU A 151 0.71 -20.12 8.13
C LEU A 151 0.44 -21.26 7.14
N HIS A 152 -0.05 -22.40 7.63
CA HIS A 152 -0.36 -23.53 6.75
C HIS A 152 -1.53 -23.19 5.81
N GLU A 153 -2.60 -22.59 6.35
CA GLU A 153 -3.73 -22.15 5.54
C GLU A 153 -3.33 -20.99 4.61
N LEU A 154 -2.50 -20.05 5.08
CA LEU A 154 -2.00 -18.95 4.26
C LEU A 154 -1.22 -19.45 3.05
N THR A 155 -0.39 -20.48 3.20
CA THR A 155 0.33 -21.08 2.07
C THR A 155 -0.55 -21.88 1.12
N LYS A 156 -1.77 -22.25 1.50
CA LYS A 156 -2.81 -22.77 0.58
C LYS A 156 -3.56 -21.65 -0.15
N GLY A 157 -3.28 -20.39 0.19
CA GLY A 157 -3.97 -19.21 -0.33
C GLY A 157 -5.19 -18.82 0.50
N HIS A 158 -5.41 -19.40 1.69
CA HIS A 158 -6.55 -19.10 2.55
C HIS A 158 -6.15 -18.15 3.68
N LEU A 159 -6.96 -17.12 3.91
CA LEU A 159 -6.80 -16.27 5.09
C LEU A 159 -7.65 -16.87 6.22
N HIS A 160 -6.97 -17.48 7.19
CA HIS A 160 -7.62 -18.11 8.34
C HIS A 160 -7.30 -17.35 9.62
N THR A 161 -8.34 -16.91 10.35
CA THR A 161 -8.24 -16.24 11.64
C THR A 161 -9.05 -17.02 12.69
N GLU A 162 -8.50 -17.22 13.88
CA GLU A 162 -9.21 -17.85 15.00
C GLU A 162 -9.92 -16.80 15.86
N ILE A 163 -9.36 -15.62 16.01
CA ILE A 163 -9.83 -14.55 16.91
C ILE A 163 -10.32 -13.34 16.09
N PRO A 164 -11.46 -12.71 16.44
CA PRO A 164 -12.42 -13.04 17.50
C PRO A 164 -13.41 -14.14 17.11
N ARG A 165 -13.40 -14.52 15.85
CA ARG A 165 -14.25 -15.58 15.29
C ARG A 165 -13.43 -16.41 14.33
N ASN A 166 -13.55 -17.72 14.45
CA ASN A 166 -13.02 -18.65 13.47
C ASN A 166 -13.64 -18.32 12.10
N ARG A 167 -12.82 -17.84 11.17
CA ARG A 167 -13.25 -17.44 9.84
C ARG A 167 -12.15 -17.78 8.82
N THR A 168 -12.55 -18.42 7.75
CA THR A 168 -11.67 -18.68 6.60
C THR A 168 -12.19 -17.95 5.38
N ILE A 169 -11.31 -17.20 4.71
CA ILE A 169 -11.56 -16.59 3.41
C ILE A 169 -10.75 -17.39 2.39
N PRO A 170 -11.41 -18.21 1.53
CA PRO A 170 -10.69 -19.05 0.61
C PRO A 170 -10.08 -18.24 -0.54
N GLY A 171 -8.81 -18.46 -0.82
CA GLY A 171 -8.15 -18.03 -2.04
C GLY A 171 -8.17 -19.15 -3.10
N ARG A 172 -7.75 -18.83 -4.32
CA ARG A 172 -7.77 -19.78 -5.44
C ARG A 172 -6.41 -20.35 -5.81
N LEU A 173 -5.33 -19.69 -5.39
CA LEU A 173 -3.97 -20.07 -5.74
C LEU A 173 -3.13 -20.22 -4.48
N PRO A 174 -2.45 -21.37 -4.31
CA PRO A 174 -1.50 -21.56 -3.24
C PRO A 174 -0.19 -20.81 -3.53
N LEU A 175 0.55 -20.50 -2.48
CA LEU A 175 1.93 -20.06 -2.57
C LEU A 175 2.84 -21.27 -2.79
N ASN A 176 3.87 -21.13 -3.63
CA ASN A 176 4.89 -22.15 -3.85
C ASN A 176 6.12 -21.93 -2.93
N ALA A 177 7.13 -22.81 -3.03
CA ALA A 177 8.33 -22.72 -2.20
C ALA A 177 9.13 -21.43 -2.44
N ARG A 178 9.20 -20.97 -3.70
CA ARG A 178 9.84 -19.70 -4.08
C ARG A 178 9.12 -18.51 -3.45
N ASP A 179 7.79 -18.51 -3.45
CA ASP A 179 6.99 -17.45 -2.83
C ASP A 179 7.25 -17.38 -1.32
N CYS A 180 7.27 -18.54 -0.65
CA CYS A 180 7.56 -18.62 0.79
C CYS A 180 8.98 -18.10 1.11
N LEU A 181 9.98 -18.40 0.27
CA LEU A 181 11.33 -17.87 0.44
C LEU A 181 11.35 -16.34 0.30
N ASN A 182 10.71 -15.79 -0.72
CA ASN A 182 10.67 -14.34 -0.94
C ASN A 182 10.01 -13.61 0.24
N ILE A 183 8.97 -14.20 0.82
CA ILE A 183 8.31 -13.66 2.02
C ILE A 183 9.22 -13.77 3.25
N SER A 184 9.96 -14.88 3.39
CA SER A 184 10.96 -15.05 4.45
C SER A 184 12.09 -14.01 4.36
N GLN A 185 12.56 -13.72 3.15
CA GLN A 185 13.58 -12.69 2.90
C GLN A 185 13.07 -11.31 3.31
N ALA A 186 11.85 -10.96 2.92
CA ALA A 186 11.23 -9.71 3.33
C ALA A 186 11.07 -9.60 4.85
N ALA A 187 10.72 -10.70 5.53
CA ALA A 187 10.63 -10.74 6.99
C ALA A 187 11.99 -10.51 7.65
N LEU A 188 13.05 -11.12 7.11
CA LEU A 188 14.43 -10.96 7.60
C LEU A 188 14.90 -9.51 7.47
N GLU A 189 14.69 -8.88 6.31
CA GLU A 189 15.05 -7.48 6.05
C GLU A 189 14.36 -6.50 7.03
N TRP A 190 13.19 -6.87 7.54
CA TRP A 190 12.44 -6.08 8.53
C TRP A 190 12.78 -6.43 9.98
N GLY A 191 13.72 -7.34 10.21
CA GLY A 191 14.09 -7.78 11.56
C GLY A 191 13.02 -8.64 12.26
N LEU A 192 12.05 -9.17 11.51
CA LEU A 192 11.02 -10.07 12.02
C LEU A 192 11.52 -11.52 11.95
N TYR A 193 12.55 -11.81 12.76
CA TYR A 193 13.31 -13.06 12.70
C TYR A 193 12.47 -14.32 12.87
N ASP A 194 11.51 -14.31 13.81
CA ASP A 194 10.59 -15.44 14.01
C ASP A 194 9.78 -15.75 12.77
N ARG A 195 9.27 -14.69 12.12
CA ARG A 195 8.51 -14.82 10.88
C ARG A 195 9.39 -15.28 9.73
N ALA A 196 10.60 -14.74 9.64
CA ALA A 196 11.57 -15.18 8.65
C ALA A 196 11.85 -16.69 8.76
N MET A 197 12.02 -17.19 10.00
CA MET A 197 12.23 -18.61 10.28
C MET A 197 11.01 -19.45 9.90
N ASP A 198 9.81 -19.06 10.36
CA ASP A 198 8.55 -19.76 10.05
C ASP A 198 8.36 -19.93 8.53
N TRP A 199 8.59 -18.85 7.76
CA TRP A 199 8.46 -18.87 6.31
C TRP A 199 9.56 -19.66 5.61
N ALA A 200 10.80 -19.65 6.14
CA ALA A 200 11.91 -20.45 5.60
C ALA A 200 11.65 -21.94 5.80
N GLU A 201 11.22 -22.36 6.99
CA GLU A 201 10.83 -23.75 7.27
C GLU A 201 9.69 -24.20 6.35
N ARG A 202 8.73 -23.31 6.11
CA ARG A 202 7.62 -23.59 5.20
C ARG A 202 8.06 -23.72 3.74
N ALA A 203 9.03 -22.88 3.30
CA ALA A 203 9.62 -22.99 1.97
C ALA A 203 10.33 -24.34 1.79
N ILE A 204 11.09 -24.79 2.78
CA ILE A 204 11.78 -26.08 2.79
C ILE A 204 10.75 -27.24 2.67
N ALA A 205 9.71 -27.20 3.49
CA ALA A 205 8.67 -28.24 3.46
C ALA A 205 7.97 -28.32 2.10
N LYS A 206 7.65 -27.15 1.49
CA LYS A 206 7.00 -27.12 0.16
C LYS A 206 7.94 -27.57 -0.96
N ALA A 207 9.21 -27.18 -0.92
CA ALA A 207 10.19 -27.57 -1.95
C ALA A 207 10.38 -29.09 -2.04
N ALA A 208 10.14 -29.82 -0.95
CA ALA A 208 10.20 -31.28 -0.94
C ALA A 208 9.05 -31.94 -1.71
N ASP A 209 7.93 -31.25 -1.85
CA ASP A 209 6.69 -31.79 -2.46
C ASP A 209 6.47 -31.27 -3.91
N GLU A 210 7.34 -30.37 -4.42
CA GLU A 210 7.15 -29.72 -5.73
C GLU A 210 7.87 -30.48 -6.87
N GLU A 211 7.10 -30.77 -7.94
CA GLU A 211 7.60 -31.33 -9.21
C GLU A 211 7.10 -30.51 -10.41
N PRO A 212 7.95 -29.76 -11.15
CA PRO A 212 9.38 -29.53 -10.88
C PRO A 212 9.63 -28.55 -9.72
N PRO A 213 10.78 -28.63 -9.05
CA PRO A 213 11.12 -27.73 -7.96
C PRO A 213 11.16 -26.26 -8.43
N THR A 214 10.52 -25.36 -7.69
CA THR A 214 10.55 -23.90 -7.98
C THR A 214 11.79 -23.22 -7.42
N ILE A 215 12.56 -23.92 -6.57
CA ILE A 215 13.75 -23.41 -5.90
C ILE A 215 14.81 -24.50 -5.70
N LEU A 216 16.08 -24.11 -5.70
CA LEU A 216 17.18 -24.99 -5.41
C LEU A 216 17.34 -25.17 -3.89
N LYS A 217 17.59 -26.41 -3.45
CA LYS A 217 17.81 -26.74 -2.03
C LYS A 217 18.95 -25.90 -1.41
N GLN A 218 20.04 -25.71 -2.15
CA GLN A 218 21.18 -24.90 -1.70
C GLN A 218 20.78 -23.44 -1.39
N GLU A 219 19.89 -22.85 -2.18
CA GLU A 219 19.41 -21.48 -1.97
C GLU A 219 18.62 -21.37 -0.65
N LEU A 220 17.77 -22.37 -0.37
CA LEU A 220 17.02 -22.46 0.89
C LEU A 220 17.94 -22.63 2.10
N GLU A 221 18.92 -23.53 2.01
CA GLU A 221 19.90 -23.77 3.08
C GLU A 221 20.72 -22.52 3.38
N THR A 222 21.20 -21.82 2.33
CA THR A 222 21.94 -20.56 2.49
C THR A 222 21.11 -19.48 3.18
N HIS A 223 19.84 -19.36 2.82
CA HIS A 223 18.95 -18.37 3.45
C HIS A 223 18.64 -18.74 4.91
N TYR A 224 18.39 -20.02 5.19
CA TYR A 224 18.16 -20.49 6.56
C TYR A 224 19.38 -20.24 7.46
N GLU A 225 20.60 -20.52 6.97
CA GLU A 225 21.84 -20.21 7.68
C GLU A 225 22.00 -18.70 7.94
N ALA A 226 21.61 -17.84 6.99
CA ALA A 226 21.63 -16.39 7.19
C ALA A 226 20.74 -15.95 8.35
N ILE A 227 19.50 -16.50 8.46
CA ILE A 227 18.59 -16.20 9.58
C ILE A 227 19.20 -16.67 10.91
N VAL A 228 19.76 -17.91 10.94
CA VAL A 228 20.39 -18.46 12.15
C VAL A 228 21.57 -17.62 12.60
N ASN A 229 22.38 -17.12 11.67
CA ASN A 229 23.52 -16.26 11.98
C ASN A 229 23.09 -14.90 12.56
N GLU A 230 22.05 -14.28 12.01
CA GLU A 230 21.50 -13.02 12.52
C GLU A 230 20.92 -13.16 13.93
N THR A 231 20.34 -14.32 14.25
CA THR A 231 19.73 -14.59 15.56
C THR A 231 20.69 -15.20 16.58
N ASN A 232 21.99 -15.38 16.25
CA ASN A 232 22.96 -16.10 17.08
C ASN A 232 22.49 -17.52 17.49
N GLY A 233 21.63 -18.13 16.66
CA GLY A 233 21.09 -19.47 16.90
C GLY A 233 19.96 -19.55 17.93
N GLU A 234 19.56 -18.45 18.53
CA GLU A 234 18.39 -18.39 19.41
C GLU A 234 17.23 -17.71 18.67
N PRO A 235 16.18 -18.44 18.27
CA PRO A 235 14.98 -17.81 17.71
C PRO A 235 14.36 -16.92 18.79
N VAL A 236 14.36 -15.62 18.55
CA VAL A 236 13.62 -14.66 19.38
C VAL A 236 12.14 -14.88 19.10
N ARG A 237 11.51 -15.78 19.84
CA ARG A 237 10.06 -15.96 19.76
C ARG A 237 9.38 -14.75 20.36
N ASP A 238 8.54 -14.08 19.57
CA ASP A 238 7.73 -12.97 20.06
C ASP A 238 6.84 -13.48 21.22
N PRO A 239 7.14 -13.12 22.48
CA PRO A 239 6.37 -13.59 23.64
C PRO A 239 4.93 -13.08 23.60
N THR A 240 4.62 -12.03 22.79
CA THR A 240 3.31 -11.39 22.73
C THR A 240 2.27 -12.23 21.98
N MET A 241 2.70 -13.21 21.17
CA MET A 241 1.80 -14.08 20.42
C MET A 241 1.06 -15.13 21.29
N ARG A 242 1.55 -15.45 22.49
CA ARG A 242 1.04 -16.54 23.32
C ARG A 242 0.30 -16.13 24.57
N SER A 243 0.21 -14.85 24.91
CA SER A 243 -0.30 -14.48 26.23
C SER A 243 -1.76 -14.03 26.21
N ALA A 244 -2.66 -15.01 26.30
CA ALA A 244 -3.99 -14.79 26.90
C ALA A 244 -3.90 -14.28 28.37
N GLU A 245 -2.70 -14.27 28.96
CA GLU A 245 -2.41 -13.90 30.34
C GLU A 245 -2.06 -12.40 30.51
N PHE A 246 -1.77 -11.66 29.44
CA PHE A 246 -1.46 -10.23 29.53
C PHE A 246 -2.72 -9.42 29.78
N LYS A 247 -2.85 -8.89 31.00
CA LYS A 247 -3.87 -7.91 31.33
C LYS A 247 -3.51 -6.59 30.66
N ALA A 248 -4.36 -6.12 29.75
CA ALA A 248 -4.13 -4.84 29.07
C ALA A 248 -4.11 -3.69 30.09
N GLU A 249 -3.02 -2.95 30.16
CA GLU A 249 -2.98 -1.67 30.83
C GLU A 249 -3.56 -0.61 29.92
N LEU A 250 -4.45 0.23 30.47
CA LEU A 250 -5.19 1.22 29.70
C LEU A 250 -5.20 2.57 30.44
N PHE A 251 -5.51 3.65 29.72
CA PHE A 251 -5.63 5.03 30.22
C PHE A 251 -4.33 5.65 30.76
N GLN A 252 -3.21 5.20 30.22
CA GLN A 252 -1.88 5.73 30.53
C GLN A 252 -0.96 5.63 29.32
N GLU A 253 0.21 6.26 29.40
CA GLU A 253 1.29 5.98 28.46
C GLU A 253 1.84 4.60 28.71
N LEU A 254 2.08 3.86 27.62
CA LEU A 254 2.53 2.48 27.67
C LEU A 254 3.96 2.39 27.11
N PRO A 255 4.76 1.41 27.59
CA PRO A 255 5.96 0.99 26.89
C PRO A 255 5.63 0.54 25.45
N ALA A 256 6.57 0.70 24.53
CA ALA A 256 6.34 0.48 23.10
C ALA A 256 5.86 -0.97 22.78
N ASP A 257 6.41 -1.96 23.48
CA ASP A 257 6.03 -3.36 23.36
C ASP A 257 4.57 -3.62 23.80
N GLN A 258 4.14 -3.03 24.91
CA GLN A 258 2.76 -3.13 25.36
C GLN A 258 1.79 -2.38 24.45
N GLU A 259 2.20 -1.23 23.93
CA GLU A 259 1.40 -0.48 22.99
C GLU A 259 1.20 -1.26 21.69
N GLU A 260 2.25 -1.87 21.18
CA GLU A 260 2.20 -2.75 20.00
C GLU A 260 1.32 -3.98 20.27
N HIS A 261 1.44 -4.59 21.45
CA HIS A 261 0.61 -5.72 21.85
C HIS A 261 -0.88 -5.35 21.86
N ASN A 262 -1.25 -4.24 22.52
CA ASN A 262 -2.62 -3.74 22.52
C ASN A 262 -3.11 -3.42 21.10
N TYR A 263 -2.26 -2.82 20.26
CA TYR A 263 -2.57 -2.55 18.86
C TYR A 263 -2.95 -3.83 18.11
N LYS A 264 -2.10 -4.86 18.15
CA LYS A 264 -2.36 -6.15 17.47
C LYS A 264 -3.65 -6.81 17.96
N ARG A 265 -3.87 -6.83 19.27
CA ARG A 265 -5.10 -7.40 19.88
C ARG A 265 -6.36 -6.68 19.43
N LEU A 266 -6.34 -5.35 19.42
CA LEU A 266 -7.47 -4.55 18.94
C LEU A 266 -7.71 -4.75 17.44
N CYS A 267 -6.67 -4.88 16.63
CA CYS A 267 -6.79 -5.17 15.21
C CYS A 267 -7.49 -6.52 14.95
N ARG A 268 -7.18 -7.54 15.76
CA ARG A 268 -7.87 -8.84 15.74
C ARG A 268 -9.32 -8.74 16.17
N GLY A 269 -9.71 -7.68 16.88
CA GLY A 269 -11.06 -7.47 17.40
C GLY A 269 -11.26 -7.98 18.81
N GLU A 270 -10.18 -8.19 19.55
CA GLU A 270 -10.25 -8.51 20.97
C GLU A 270 -10.78 -7.31 21.76
N VAL A 271 -11.54 -7.58 22.81
CA VAL A 271 -12.09 -6.56 23.70
C VAL A 271 -11.14 -6.40 24.89
N LEU A 272 -10.48 -5.23 24.96
CA LEU A 272 -9.54 -4.93 26.05
C LEU A 272 -10.22 -4.22 27.22
N ARG A 273 -11.35 -3.55 26.98
CA ARG A 273 -12.11 -2.80 27.99
C ARG A 273 -13.06 -3.70 28.75
N THR A 274 -13.22 -3.42 30.03
CA THR A 274 -14.23 -4.10 30.84
C THR A 274 -15.61 -3.45 30.63
N PRO A 275 -16.73 -4.18 30.83
CA PRO A 275 -18.07 -3.61 30.77
C PRO A 275 -18.28 -2.41 31.70
N GLN A 276 -17.56 -2.36 32.83
CA GLN A 276 -17.62 -1.25 33.77
C GLN A 276 -17.03 0.05 33.18
N MET A 277 -15.95 -0.04 32.37
CA MET A 277 -15.36 1.12 31.68
C MET A 277 -16.35 1.72 30.70
N ASP A 278 -17.15 0.89 30.04
CA ASP A 278 -18.11 1.30 29.02
C ASP A 278 -19.48 1.67 29.58
N SER A 279 -19.74 1.40 30.88
CA SER A 279 -21.07 1.58 31.50
C SER A 279 -21.61 3.02 31.48
N LYS A 280 -20.72 4.01 31.32
CA LYS A 280 -21.08 5.44 31.27
C LYS A 280 -21.26 5.98 29.85
N LEU A 281 -20.88 5.20 28.83
CA LEU A 281 -21.00 5.58 27.42
C LEU A 281 -22.47 5.57 27.00
N ARG A 282 -22.85 6.51 26.14
CA ARG A 282 -24.23 6.68 25.68
C ARG A 282 -24.32 6.79 24.17
N CYS A 283 -25.37 6.21 23.63
CA CYS A 283 -25.83 6.51 22.28
C CYS A 283 -26.98 7.52 22.38
N ARG A 284 -26.92 8.58 21.59
CA ARG A 284 -27.94 9.64 21.62
C ARG A 284 -28.16 10.27 20.25
N TYR A 285 -29.30 10.92 20.10
CA TYR A 285 -29.51 11.81 18.96
C TYR A 285 -28.95 13.20 19.31
N TYR A 286 -28.07 13.68 18.45
CA TYR A 286 -27.50 15.02 18.55
C TYR A 286 -28.11 15.95 17.50
N LYS A 287 -28.57 17.12 17.93
CA LYS A 287 -29.27 18.07 17.06
C LYS A 287 -28.32 19.13 16.45
N GLY A 288 -27.03 19.06 16.74
CA GLY A 288 -26.06 20.04 16.27
C GLY A 288 -26.33 21.45 16.81
N GLN A 289 -25.53 22.37 16.33
CA GLN A 289 -25.72 23.80 16.60
C GLN A 289 -26.56 24.47 15.50
N ASP A 290 -26.72 23.82 14.35
CA ASP A 290 -27.49 24.31 13.21
C ASP A 290 -28.92 23.76 13.21
N ALA A 291 -29.89 24.64 12.88
CA ALA A 291 -31.30 24.28 12.79
C ALA A 291 -31.60 23.12 11.82
N PHE A 292 -30.74 22.90 10.82
CA PHE A 292 -30.82 21.78 9.88
C PHE A 292 -30.86 20.43 10.60
N PHE A 293 -30.04 20.24 11.63
CA PHE A 293 -29.97 18.98 12.38
C PHE A 293 -31.17 18.78 13.34
N THR A 294 -32.02 19.78 13.53
CA THR A 294 -33.27 19.58 14.24
C THR A 294 -34.24 18.69 13.43
N LEU A 295 -34.17 18.81 12.10
CA LEU A 295 -35.00 17.99 11.20
C LEU A 295 -34.38 16.62 10.94
N ARG A 296 -33.05 16.53 10.96
CA ARG A 296 -32.29 15.27 10.77
C ARG A 296 -31.26 15.12 11.87
N PRO A 297 -31.65 14.71 13.08
CA PRO A 297 -30.70 14.52 14.18
C PRO A 297 -29.64 13.48 13.87
N ILE A 298 -28.42 13.76 14.30
CA ILE A 298 -27.26 12.87 14.13
C ILE A 298 -27.34 11.74 15.16
N LYS A 299 -27.15 10.51 14.72
CA LYS A 299 -26.96 9.35 15.59
C LYS A 299 -25.53 9.36 16.11
N LEU A 300 -25.33 9.71 17.37
CA LEU A 300 -24.04 9.84 18.00
C LEU A 300 -23.79 8.70 19.00
N GLU A 301 -22.66 8.06 18.87
CA GLU A 301 -22.15 7.06 19.80
C GLU A 301 -20.93 7.60 20.53
N GLU A 302 -20.99 7.67 21.84
CA GLU A 302 -19.82 7.95 22.67
C GLU A 302 -18.95 6.69 22.75
N ILE A 303 -17.69 6.84 22.38
CA ILE A 303 -16.71 5.73 22.35
C ILE A 303 -15.76 5.84 23.54
N ASN A 304 -15.40 7.06 23.92
CA ASN A 304 -14.59 7.35 25.09
C ASN A 304 -14.94 8.75 25.62
N LEU A 305 -14.88 8.94 26.95
CA LEU A 305 -15.26 10.20 27.55
C LEU A 305 -14.09 11.15 27.80
N LYS A 306 -12.87 10.61 28.04
CA LYS A 306 -11.64 11.37 28.32
C LYS A 306 -10.42 10.61 27.79
N PRO A 307 -9.80 11.06 26.69
CA PRO A 307 -10.25 12.09 25.76
C PRO A 307 -11.61 11.75 25.11
N TYR A 308 -12.35 12.77 24.69
CA TYR A 308 -13.67 12.56 24.10
C TYR A 308 -13.55 12.07 22.66
N ILE A 309 -14.03 10.85 22.42
CA ILE A 309 -14.05 10.19 21.12
C ILE A 309 -15.48 9.76 20.83
N ILE A 310 -16.00 10.11 19.65
CA ILE A 310 -17.34 9.78 19.20
C ILE A 310 -17.35 9.21 17.78
N VAL A 311 -18.39 8.46 17.48
CA VAL A 311 -18.77 8.09 16.11
C VAL A 311 -20.13 8.65 15.80
N MET A 312 -20.22 9.37 14.73
CA MET A 312 -21.46 9.88 14.15
C MET A 312 -21.87 8.95 13.00
N ARG A 313 -23.05 8.35 13.10
CA ARG A 313 -23.53 7.34 12.16
C ARG A 313 -24.30 7.97 11.00
N ASP A 314 -24.08 7.45 9.80
CA ASP A 314 -24.80 7.82 8.57
C ASP A 314 -24.79 9.34 8.29
N VAL A 315 -23.65 10.01 8.57
CA VAL A 315 -23.56 11.49 8.45
C VAL A 315 -23.15 11.94 7.06
N VAL A 316 -22.42 11.14 6.29
CA VAL A 316 -22.00 11.48 4.94
C VAL A 316 -22.81 10.68 3.93
N GLN A 317 -23.40 11.39 2.96
CA GLN A 317 -24.25 10.77 1.95
C GLN A 317 -23.43 10.03 0.89
N GLU A 318 -24.01 8.99 0.30
CA GLU A 318 -23.42 8.18 -0.77
C GLU A 318 -22.85 9.05 -1.90
N ARG A 319 -23.64 10.00 -2.39
CA ARG A 319 -23.23 10.91 -3.48
C ARG A 319 -21.97 11.71 -3.12
N ASP A 320 -21.86 12.20 -1.88
CA ASP A 320 -20.71 12.98 -1.45
C ASP A 320 -19.46 12.10 -1.37
N ILE A 321 -19.61 10.85 -0.94
CA ILE A 321 -18.55 9.85 -0.93
C ILE A 321 -18.08 9.54 -2.36
N GLU A 322 -19.02 9.32 -3.28
CA GLU A 322 -18.72 9.07 -4.70
C GLU A 322 -17.96 10.25 -5.32
N ASP A 323 -18.41 11.49 -5.08
CA ASP A 323 -17.75 12.70 -5.57
C ASP A 323 -16.31 12.82 -5.02
N LEU A 324 -16.08 12.53 -3.71
CA LEU A 324 -14.77 12.56 -3.07
C LEU A 324 -13.83 11.47 -3.64
N MET A 325 -14.33 10.25 -3.81
CA MET A 325 -13.56 9.14 -4.35
C MET A 325 -13.20 9.37 -5.83
N ALA A 326 -14.15 9.82 -6.64
CA ALA A 326 -13.93 10.13 -8.05
C ALA A 326 -12.91 11.28 -8.24
N PHE A 327 -12.88 12.26 -7.34
CA PHE A 327 -11.84 13.29 -7.33
C PHE A 327 -10.46 12.71 -7.00
N ALA A 328 -10.40 11.86 -5.98
CA ALA A 328 -9.15 11.35 -5.44
C ALA A 328 -8.47 10.31 -6.34
N GLU A 329 -9.25 9.39 -6.92
CA GLU A 329 -8.75 8.20 -7.61
C GLU A 329 -7.66 8.49 -8.66
N PRO A 330 -7.82 9.45 -9.61
CA PRO A 330 -6.79 9.78 -10.58
C PRO A 330 -5.61 10.59 -10.00
N ARG A 331 -5.68 11.01 -8.74
CA ARG A 331 -4.69 11.87 -8.05
C ARG A 331 -3.97 11.16 -6.92
N LEU A 332 -4.28 9.88 -6.68
CA LEU A 332 -3.65 9.11 -5.63
C LEU A 332 -2.14 9.01 -5.84
N GLN A 333 -1.41 9.37 -4.81
CA GLN A 333 0.04 9.20 -4.72
C GLN A 333 0.39 8.46 -3.44
N ARG A 334 1.51 7.76 -3.41
CA ARG A 334 1.97 7.11 -2.19
C ARG A 334 2.02 8.10 -1.05
N SER A 335 1.49 7.72 0.10
CA SER A 335 1.51 8.56 1.29
C SER A 335 2.94 8.72 1.82
N THR A 336 3.28 9.96 2.12
CA THR A 336 4.52 10.32 2.79
C THR A 336 4.25 10.61 4.27
N THR A 337 5.25 10.46 5.12
CA THR A 337 5.24 10.97 6.48
C THR A 337 6.27 12.08 6.61
N TYR A 338 5.96 13.08 7.42
CA TYR A 338 6.90 14.15 7.71
C TYR A 338 8.06 13.57 8.54
N THR A 339 9.26 13.66 8.01
CA THR A 339 10.50 13.44 8.74
C THR A 339 11.18 14.79 8.84
N GLY A 340 11.86 15.13 9.91
CA GLY A 340 12.40 16.50 10.12
C GLY A 340 13.14 17.12 8.92
N ASP A 341 13.57 16.31 7.96
CA ASP A 341 14.24 16.75 6.72
C ASP A 341 13.27 16.90 5.52
N GLY A 342 11.96 16.71 5.72
CA GLY A 342 10.94 16.82 4.68
C GLY A 342 10.00 15.59 4.60
N ASN A 343 9.13 15.59 3.57
CA ASN A 343 8.23 14.47 3.32
C ASN A 343 8.97 13.34 2.61
N ALA A 344 9.01 12.17 3.23
CA ALA A 344 9.58 10.95 2.65
C ALA A 344 8.58 9.79 2.65
N PRO A 345 8.66 8.86 1.69
CA PRO A 345 7.92 7.61 1.77
C PRO A 345 8.25 6.89 3.08
N SER A 346 7.22 6.46 3.80
CA SER A 346 7.38 5.87 5.11
C SER A 346 6.99 4.42 5.12
N THR A 347 7.79 3.61 5.80
CA THR A 347 7.44 2.22 6.14
C THR A 347 6.37 2.15 7.24
N ARG A 348 6.18 3.22 8.00
CA ARG A 348 5.16 3.30 9.04
C ARG A 348 3.74 3.48 8.51
N ARG A 349 3.57 3.87 7.23
CA ARG A 349 2.28 4.09 6.58
C ARG A 349 2.30 3.53 5.16
N THR A 350 1.44 2.57 4.89
CA THR A 350 1.25 1.97 3.57
C THR A 350 -0.15 2.32 3.05
N SER A 351 -0.26 3.46 2.41
CA SER A 351 -1.49 3.95 1.78
C SER A 351 -1.15 4.86 0.61
N SER A 352 -2.13 5.12 -0.24
CA SER A 352 -2.09 6.21 -1.22
C SER A 352 -3.04 7.30 -0.80
N ASN A 353 -2.67 8.57 -1.02
CA ASN A 353 -3.54 9.70 -0.70
C ASN A 353 -3.59 10.74 -1.82
N ALA A 354 -4.65 11.51 -1.81
CA ALA A 354 -4.81 12.73 -2.59
C ALA A 354 -5.27 13.84 -1.63
N TRP A 355 -4.89 15.08 -1.94
CA TRP A 355 -5.33 16.24 -1.19
C TRP A 355 -6.39 16.98 -2.00
N LEU A 356 -7.46 17.42 -1.32
CA LEU A 356 -8.53 18.22 -1.91
C LEU A 356 -8.61 19.56 -1.19
N TRP A 357 -8.21 20.61 -1.89
CA TRP A 357 -8.28 21.98 -1.41
C TRP A 357 -9.66 22.59 -1.68
N ASP A 358 -9.98 23.68 -0.97
CA ASP A 358 -11.31 24.29 -0.98
C ASP A 358 -11.76 24.78 -2.37
N ASP A 359 -10.81 25.18 -3.22
CA ASP A 359 -11.03 25.74 -4.56
C ASP A 359 -10.95 24.72 -5.70
N GLU A 360 -10.55 23.48 -5.43
CA GLU A 360 -10.33 22.48 -6.48
C GLU A 360 -11.59 21.79 -6.96
N ALA A 361 -12.60 21.65 -6.11
CA ALA A 361 -13.86 21.03 -6.50
C ALA A 361 -15.04 21.51 -5.64
N PRO A 362 -16.25 21.61 -6.21
CA PRO A 362 -17.46 22.06 -5.48
C PRO A 362 -17.78 21.22 -4.24
N ILE A 363 -17.40 19.94 -4.23
CA ILE A 363 -17.59 19.03 -3.10
C ILE A 363 -16.84 19.52 -1.85
N ALA A 364 -15.67 20.13 -1.98
CA ALA A 364 -14.88 20.63 -0.85
C ALA A 364 -15.67 21.69 -0.07
N ASN A 365 -16.22 22.70 -0.75
CA ASN A 365 -17.03 23.75 -0.13
C ASN A 365 -18.33 23.23 0.48
N ARG A 366 -19.00 22.29 -0.21
CA ARG A 366 -20.21 21.65 0.31
C ARG A 366 -19.93 20.90 1.61
N MET A 367 -18.85 20.13 1.64
CA MET A 367 -18.43 19.40 2.83
C MET A 367 -17.95 20.34 3.94
N ASN A 368 -17.22 21.39 3.63
CA ASN A 368 -16.80 22.39 4.63
C ASN A 368 -17.99 23.03 5.34
N TRP A 369 -19.00 23.47 4.59
CA TRP A 369 -20.24 23.99 5.18
C TRP A 369 -20.91 22.96 6.09
N TYR A 370 -21.06 21.73 5.59
CA TYR A 370 -21.71 20.65 6.34
C TYR A 370 -20.97 20.29 7.62
N LEU A 371 -19.63 20.11 7.54
CA LEU A 371 -18.83 19.75 8.69
C LEU A 371 -18.77 20.88 9.73
N ARG A 372 -18.73 22.14 9.28
CA ARG A 372 -18.82 23.28 10.19
C ARG A 372 -20.13 23.27 11.00
N ALA A 373 -21.24 23.01 10.33
CA ALA A 373 -22.53 22.86 10.99
C ALA A 373 -22.59 21.65 11.93
N LEU A 374 -21.90 20.57 11.56
CA LEU A 374 -21.86 19.31 12.31
C LEU A 374 -21.07 19.44 13.62
N VAL A 375 -19.85 19.97 13.59
CA VAL A 375 -18.93 19.97 14.74
C VAL A 375 -18.72 21.35 15.37
N GLY A 376 -19.23 22.42 14.76
CA GLY A 376 -19.11 23.78 15.29
C GLY A 376 -17.72 24.42 15.16
N LEU A 377 -16.78 23.75 14.50
CA LEU A 377 -15.42 24.23 14.26
C LEU A 377 -15.31 24.89 12.87
N GLY A 378 -14.36 25.80 12.71
CA GLY A 378 -14.02 26.37 11.41
C GLY A 378 -13.41 25.32 10.49
N THR A 379 -13.79 25.32 9.22
CA THR A 379 -13.44 24.29 8.23
C THR A 379 -12.72 24.82 7.00
N SER A 380 -12.60 26.14 6.86
CA SER A 380 -11.97 26.78 5.71
C SER A 380 -10.45 26.61 5.76
N GLY A 381 -9.87 26.10 4.67
CA GLY A 381 -8.42 26.05 4.50
C GLY A 381 -7.84 27.44 4.20
N SER A 382 -8.54 28.27 3.43
CA SER A 382 -8.11 29.63 3.08
C SER A 382 -8.04 30.56 4.31
N ASP A 383 -8.86 30.32 5.34
CA ASP A 383 -8.86 31.08 6.59
C ASP A 383 -8.02 30.44 7.68
N TYR A 384 -7.21 29.45 7.33
CA TYR A 384 -6.38 28.67 8.26
C TYR A 384 -7.17 28.01 9.41
N GLU A 385 -8.45 27.72 9.20
CA GLU A 385 -9.31 27.06 10.19
C GLU A 385 -9.09 25.54 10.23
N ALA A 386 -8.80 24.94 9.05
CA ALA A 386 -8.56 23.53 8.89
C ALA A 386 -7.62 23.23 7.70
N GLU A 387 -7.03 22.04 7.67
CA GLU A 387 -6.25 21.58 6.53
C GLU A 387 -7.17 21.18 5.36
N ALA A 388 -6.61 21.03 4.14
CA ALA A 388 -7.26 20.38 3.02
C ALA A 388 -7.76 18.99 3.43
N TYR A 389 -8.74 18.43 2.70
CA TYR A 389 -9.11 17.04 2.92
C TYR A 389 -8.00 16.11 2.47
N GLN A 390 -7.56 15.22 3.35
CA GLN A 390 -6.72 14.10 2.97
C GLN A 390 -7.60 12.90 2.64
N LEU A 391 -7.69 12.56 1.36
CA LEU A 391 -8.43 11.41 0.85
C LEU A 391 -7.46 10.25 0.73
N ALA A 392 -7.61 9.22 1.55
CA ALA A 392 -6.64 8.14 1.63
C ALA A 392 -7.28 6.78 1.31
N ASN A 393 -6.58 6.00 0.48
CA ASN A 393 -6.89 4.61 0.19
C ASN A 393 -5.84 3.69 0.80
N TYR A 394 -6.31 2.72 1.57
CA TYR A 394 -5.53 1.60 2.07
C TYR A 394 -5.96 0.34 1.32
N GLY A 395 -5.10 -0.14 0.44
CA GLY A 395 -5.29 -1.41 -0.25
C GLY A 395 -5.02 -2.62 0.64
N SER A 396 -4.94 -3.80 0.05
CA SER A 396 -4.63 -5.03 0.79
C SER A 396 -3.32 -4.90 1.55
N GLY A 397 -3.33 -5.23 2.84
CA GLY A 397 -2.20 -5.07 3.75
C GLY A 397 -1.89 -3.62 4.15
N GLY A 398 -2.62 -2.62 3.62
CA GLY A 398 -2.38 -1.21 3.93
C GLY A 398 -2.70 -0.88 5.39
N TYR A 399 -1.79 -0.17 6.05
CA TYR A 399 -1.88 0.18 7.48
C TYR A 399 -1.27 1.55 7.78
N PHE A 400 -1.49 2.01 9.00
CA PHE A 400 -0.75 3.11 9.60
C PHE A 400 -0.45 2.78 11.06
N LEU A 401 0.84 2.68 11.40
CA LEU A 401 1.30 2.34 12.75
C LEU A 401 0.88 3.39 13.78
N PRO A 402 0.91 3.08 15.09
CA PRO A 402 0.54 4.01 16.15
C PRO A 402 1.26 5.37 16.03
N HIS A 403 0.47 6.44 16.05
CA HIS A 403 0.90 7.82 15.89
C HIS A 403 -0.07 8.80 16.55
N HIS A 404 0.39 10.01 16.76
CA HIS A 404 -0.46 11.16 17.11
C HIS A 404 -0.75 11.98 15.86
N ASP A 405 -1.91 12.62 15.83
CA ASP A 405 -2.22 13.57 14.76
C ASP A 405 -1.69 14.99 15.04
N TYR A 406 -1.48 15.37 16.32
CA TYR A 406 -0.85 16.64 16.65
C TYR A 406 0.65 16.62 16.32
N LEU A 407 1.22 17.80 16.06
CA LEU A 407 2.55 17.95 15.50
C LEU A 407 3.64 18.25 16.54
N GLN A 408 3.26 18.52 17.80
CA GLN A 408 4.17 18.94 18.88
C GLN A 408 5.34 17.97 19.07
N ASP A 409 5.08 16.66 19.09
CA ASP A 409 6.12 15.64 19.31
C ASP A 409 7.20 15.65 18.22
N THR A 410 6.78 15.81 16.97
CA THR A 410 7.69 15.88 15.82
C THR A 410 8.57 17.13 15.86
N LEU A 411 8.02 18.23 16.35
CA LEU A 411 8.70 19.52 16.43
C LEU A 411 9.70 19.57 17.59
N HIS A 412 9.37 18.98 18.73
CA HIS A 412 10.28 18.85 19.87
C HIS A 412 11.53 18.03 19.55
N ALA A 413 11.39 16.97 18.74
CA ALA A 413 12.51 16.14 18.31
C ALA A 413 13.56 16.90 17.47
N HIS A 414 13.18 18.03 16.84
CA HIS A 414 14.04 18.80 15.94
C HIS A 414 14.51 20.16 16.46
N ASN A 415 14.37 20.46 17.76
CA ASN A 415 14.77 21.73 18.37
C ASN A 415 14.19 23.01 17.70
N SER A 416 13.14 22.90 16.90
CA SER A 416 12.57 24.00 16.10
C SER A 416 11.20 24.47 16.56
N THR A 417 10.73 24.04 17.73
CA THR A 417 9.37 24.28 18.21
C THR A 417 9.00 25.77 18.32
N ALA A 418 9.88 26.60 18.83
CA ALA A 418 9.59 28.04 18.99
C ALA A 418 9.44 28.73 17.63
N ASP A 419 10.32 28.42 16.69
CA ASP A 419 10.29 29.02 15.35
C ASP A 419 9.10 28.54 14.51
N TYR A 420 8.71 27.25 14.65
CA TYR A 420 7.54 26.73 13.96
C TYR A 420 6.24 27.42 14.39
N TYR A 421 6.00 27.56 15.70
CA TYR A 421 4.80 28.24 16.20
C TYR A 421 4.78 29.73 15.91
N LEU A 422 5.95 30.39 15.86
CA LEU A 422 6.06 31.79 15.46
C LEU A 422 5.86 32.01 13.96
N GLN A 423 6.26 31.05 13.14
CA GLN A 423 6.13 31.10 11.68
C GLN A 423 4.79 30.55 11.19
N ASN A 424 4.24 29.54 11.89
CA ASN A 424 2.99 28.89 11.51
C ASN A 424 1.79 29.62 12.13
N LYS A 425 1.09 30.40 11.30
CA LYS A 425 -0.12 31.16 11.69
C LYS A 425 -1.35 30.30 11.99
N GLU A 426 -1.24 29.00 11.82
CA GLU A 426 -2.38 28.06 11.90
C GLU A 426 -2.51 27.38 13.27
N GLY A 427 -1.39 27.25 14.00
CA GLY A 427 -1.32 26.44 15.21
C GLY A 427 -1.26 24.93 14.90
N ASP A 428 -1.46 24.11 15.92
CA ASP A 428 -1.44 22.66 15.81
C ASP A 428 -2.81 22.07 15.42
N ARG A 429 -2.88 20.80 15.13
CA ARG A 429 -4.09 20.02 14.83
C ARG A 429 -4.91 19.81 16.10
N LEU A 430 -5.90 20.65 16.31
CA LEU A 430 -6.78 20.66 17.48
C LEU A 430 -7.63 19.40 17.60
N ALA A 431 -8.22 19.00 16.49
CA ALA A 431 -9.11 17.84 16.41
C ALA A 431 -9.01 17.16 15.04
N THR A 432 -9.40 15.89 15.02
CA THR A 432 -9.53 15.08 13.80
C THR A 432 -10.98 14.68 13.61
N LEU A 433 -11.46 14.85 12.39
CA LEU A 433 -12.69 14.22 11.90
C LEU A 433 -12.32 13.30 10.74
N MET A 434 -12.57 12.01 10.89
CA MET A 434 -12.26 10.98 9.92
C MET A 434 -13.53 10.34 9.41
N ILE A 435 -13.82 10.51 8.12
CA ILE A 435 -14.97 9.93 7.43
C ILE A 435 -14.56 8.58 6.86
N TYR A 436 -15.36 7.55 7.09
CA TYR A 436 -15.24 6.26 6.42
C TYR A 436 -16.03 6.27 5.11
N MET A 437 -15.34 6.11 3.99
CA MET A 437 -15.96 6.15 2.66
C MET A 437 -16.29 4.77 2.10
N THR A 438 -15.79 3.71 2.75
CA THR A 438 -16.11 2.32 2.39
C THR A 438 -16.36 1.48 3.64
N ASP A 439 -17.14 0.42 3.47
CA ASP A 439 -17.09 -0.72 4.38
C ASP A 439 -15.82 -1.53 4.12
N VAL A 440 -15.29 -2.18 5.15
CA VAL A 440 -14.15 -3.08 5.02
C VAL A 440 -14.59 -4.46 5.52
N GLU A 441 -14.47 -5.45 4.65
CA GLU A 441 -15.00 -6.78 4.94
C GLU A 441 -14.24 -7.43 6.11
N VAL A 442 -12.89 -7.30 6.15
CA VAL A 442 -12.07 -7.81 7.25
C VAL A 442 -10.84 -6.93 7.47
N GLY A 443 -10.58 -6.58 8.72
CA GLY A 443 -9.46 -5.73 9.10
C GLY A 443 -9.77 -4.24 8.98
N GLY A 444 -8.75 -3.42 8.79
CA GLY A 444 -8.87 -1.98 8.52
C GLY A 444 -9.47 -1.13 9.65
N ALA A 445 -9.63 -1.65 10.86
CA ALA A 445 -10.14 -0.88 11.99
C ALA A 445 -9.22 0.31 12.32
N THR A 446 -9.78 1.37 12.90
CA THR A 446 -9.01 2.41 13.57
C THR A 446 -9.00 2.11 15.06
N VAL A 447 -7.83 2.06 15.67
CA VAL A 447 -7.69 1.64 17.07
C VAL A 447 -6.91 2.66 17.89
N PHE A 448 -7.22 2.72 19.18
CA PHE A 448 -6.54 3.55 20.18
C PHE A 448 -5.94 2.62 21.24
N PRO A 449 -4.67 2.20 21.10
CA PRO A 449 -4.08 1.16 21.94
C PRO A 449 -4.05 1.50 23.44
N ARG A 450 -3.86 2.77 23.78
CA ARG A 450 -3.83 3.26 25.16
C ARG A 450 -5.21 3.33 25.80
N LEU A 451 -6.27 3.30 25.01
CA LEU A 451 -7.66 3.37 25.48
C LEU A 451 -8.41 2.04 25.36
N GLY A 452 -7.83 1.07 24.66
CA GLY A 452 -8.51 -0.18 24.38
C GLY A 452 -9.72 -0.01 23.45
N VAL A 453 -9.71 1.01 22.59
CA VAL A 453 -10.82 1.36 21.69
C VAL A 453 -10.55 0.86 20.29
N ARG A 454 -11.60 0.33 19.65
CA ARG A 454 -11.60 -0.13 18.26
C ARG A 454 -12.81 0.42 17.51
N LEU A 455 -12.57 1.14 16.42
CA LEU A 455 -13.58 1.66 15.52
C LEU A 455 -13.58 0.82 14.24
N VAL A 456 -14.71 0.21 13.92
CA VAL A 456 -14.88 -0.57 12.70
C VAL A 456 -15.33 0.37 11.58
N PRO A 457 -14.64 0.42 10.43
CA PRO A 457 -15.07 1.21 9.30
C PRO A 457 -16.49 0.84 8.85
N LYS A 458 -17.34 1.86 8.73
CA LYS A 458 -18.65 1.72 8.12
C LYS A 458 -18.89 2.94 7.22
N LYS A 459 -19.23 2.67 5.98
CA LYS A 459 -19.47 3.70 4.96
C LYS A 459 -20.50 4.73 5.43
N GLY A 460 -20.14 6.01 5.29
CA GLY A 460 -21.01 7.12 5.71
C GLY A 460 -20.86 7.55 7.16
N ASP A 461 -20.14 6.78 7.99
CA ASP A 461 -19.88 7.16 9.38
C ASP A 461 -18.68 8.11 9.46
N ALA A 462 -18.64 8.93 10.51
CA ALA A 462 -17.49 9.77 10.83
C ALA A 462 -17.10 9.60 12.30
N ALA A 463 -15.80 9.39 12.53
CA ALA A 463 -15.21 9.42 13.85
C ALA A 463 -14.64 10.83 14.13
N PHE A 464 -14.79 11.31 15.35
CA PHE A 464 -14.26 12.59 15.79
C PHE A 464 -13.56 12.43 17.13
N TRP A 465 -12.40 13.09 17.27
CA TRP A 465 -11.68 13.17 18.55
C TRP A 465 -10.85 14.45 18.65
N TRP A 466 -10.66 14.90 19.87
CA TRP A 466 -9.74 15.97 20.19
C TRP A 466 -8.31 15.45 20.25
N ASN A 467 -7.38 16.10 19.56
CA ASN A 467 -5.94 15.80 19.63
C ASN A 467 -5.25 16.54 20.77
N LEU A 468 -5.81 17.70 21.16
CA LEU A 468 -5.25 18.57 22.19
C LEU A 468 -6.17 18.63 23.42
N LYS A 469 -5.56 18.87 24.57
CA LYS A 469 -6.24 19.25 25.82
C LYS A 469 -6.67 20.71 25.76
N ALA A 470 -7.46 21.17 26.76
CA ALA A 470 -7.88 22.56 26.88
C ALA A 470 -6.69 23.55 27.10
N SER A 471 -5.56 23.05 27.53
CA SER A 471 -4.30 23.81 27.64
C SER A 471 -3.59 24.05 26.29
N GLY A 472 -3.99 23.35 25.24
CA GLY A 472 -3.30 23.34 23.96
C GLY A 472 -2.18 22.31 23.86
N GLU A 473 -1.88 21.56 24.92
CA GLU A 473 -0.93 20.45 24.92
C GLU A 473 -1.55 19.23 24.23
N GLY A 474 -0.73 18.42 23.55
CA GLY A 474 -1.14 17.16 22.96
C GLY A 474 -1.70 16.19 23.99
N ASP A 475 -2.82 15.53 23.69
CA ASP A 475 -3.34 14.46 24.54
C ASP A 475 -2.75 13.13 24.12
N THR A 476 -1.76 12.64 24.87
CA THR A 476 -1.01 11.42 24.57
C THR A 476 -1.89 10.17 24.53
N LEU A 477 -3.07 10.19 25.17
CA LEU A 477 -4.03 9.10 25.12
C LEU A 477 -4.73 8.96 23.75
N THR A 478 -4.62 9.99 22.89
CA THR A 478 -5.18 9.92 21.52
C THR A 478 -4.27 9.23 20.53
N MET A 479 -3.18 8.62 20.97
CA MET A 479 -2.38 7.70 20.15
C MET A 479 -3.30 6.72 19.46
N HIS A 480 -3.25 6.68 18.12
CA HIS A 480 -4.13 5.82 17.34
C HIS A 480 -3.42 5.22 16.13
N ALA A 481 -4.04 4.20 15.54
CA ALA A 481 -3.46 3.47 14.43
C ALA A 481 -4.54 2.98 13.45
N GLY A 482 -4.15 2.80 12.19
CA GLY A 482 -4.96 2.08 11.20
C GLY A 482 -4.50 0.65 11.09
N CYS A 483 -5.34 -0.30 11.47
CA CYS A 483 -5.07 -1.74 11.30
C CYS A 483 -4.90 -2.10 9.84
N PRO A 484 -4.04 -3.08 9.50
CA PRO A 484 -3.91 -3.57 8.14
C PRO A 484 -5.26 -4.02 7.58
N VAL A 485 -5.51 -3.72 6.31
CA VAL A 485 -6.68 -4.23 5.60
C VAL A 485 -6.42 -5.68 5.22
N LEU A 486 -7.12 -6.61 5.85
CA LEU A 486 -6.93 -8.03 5.59
C LEU A 486 -7.67 -8.46 4.32
N TYR A 487 -8.91 -8.00 4.15
CA TYR A 487 -9.71 -8.27 2.96
C TYR A 487 -10.64 -7.11 2.66
N GLY A 488 -10.60 -6.63 1.41
CA GLY A 488 -11.32 -5.45 0.96
C GLY A 488 -10.43 -4.24 0.71
N SER A 489 -11.02 -3.05 0.74
CA SER A 489 -10.32 -1.77 0.55
C SER A 489 -10.89 -0.73 1.51
N LYS A 490 -10.00 0.04 2.16
CA LYS A 490 -10.39 1.09 3.10
C LYS A 490 -10.14 2.46 2.50
N TRP A 491 -11.21 3.22 2.30
CA TRP A 491 -11.13 4.63 1.95
C TRP A 491 -11.58 5.50 3.12
N ILE A 492 -10.80 6.53 3.40
CA ILE A 492 -11.12 7.54 4.42
C ILE A 492 -10.88 8.95 3.89
N ALA A 493 -11.61 9.92 4.47
CA ALA A 493 -11.33 11.34 4.32
C ALA A 493 -11.05 11.94 5.70
N ASN A 494 -9.85 12.48 5.90
CA ASN A 494 -9.47 13.19 7.12
C ASN A 494 -9.65 14.70 6.93
N LYS A 495 -10.20 15.35 7.96
CA LYS A 495 -10.21 16.82 8.12
C LYS A 495 -9.59 17.14 9.47
N TRP A 496 -8.48 17.88 9.46
CA TRP A 496 -7.80 18.36 10.67
C TRP A 496 -8.13 19.80 10.91
N PHE A 497 -8.66 20.11 12.09
CA PHE A 497 -9.00 21.46 12.52
C PHE A 497 -7.81 22.10 13.21
N LYS A 498 -7.51 23.36 12.87
CA LYS A 498 -6.37 24.10 13.41
C LYS A 498 -6.73 24.82 14.69
N SER A 499 -5.76 24.90 15.62
CA SER A 499 -6.01 25.42 16.96
C SER A 499 -6.19 26.93 17.01
N TYR A 500 -5.38 27.72 16.30
CA TYR A 500 -5.39 29.18 16.45
C TYR A 500 -6.71 29.82 16.02
N SER A 501 -7.24 29.44 14.87
CA SER A 501 -8.51 29.99 14.36
C SER A 501 -9.73 29.49 15.13
N ASN A 502 -9.58 28.39 15.87
CA ASN A 502 -10.67 27.80 16.64
C ASN A 502 -10.60 28.07 18.15
N VAL A 503 -9.52 28.69 18.67
CA VAL A 503 -9.31 28.88 20.12
C VAL A 503 -10.44 29.65 20.80
N PHE A 504 -11.02 30.66 20.14
CA PHE A 504 -12.11 31.45 20.72
C PHE A 504 -13.48 30.77 20.67
N ARG A 505 -13.55 29.59 20.03
CA ARG A 505 -14.77 28.76 20.02
C ARG A 505 -14.80 27.75 21.18
N LEU A 506 -13.70 27.64 21.92
CA LEU A 506 -13.48 26.64 22.96
C LEU A 506 -13.39 27.28 24.34
N PRO A 507 -13.90 26.59 25.39
CA PRO A 507 -13.62 27.02 26.75
C PRO A 507 -12.14 26.81 27.05
N CYS A 508 -11.43 27.85 27.50
CA CYS A 508 -10.06 27.70 27.95
C CYS A 508 -10.02 27.23 29.42
N SER A 509 -8.94 26.54 29.78
CA SER A 509 -8.66 26.14 31.17
C SER A 509 -7.21 26.38 31.51
N ILE A 510 -6.97 26.82 32.73
CA ILE A 510 -5.63 26.93 33.31
C ILE A 510 -5.11 25.59 33.85
N ASP A 511 -6.01 24.63 34.04
CA ASP A 511 -5.62 23.26 34.38
C ASP A 511 -5.19 22.49 33.11
N ARG A 512 -3.90 22.14 33.08
CA ARG A 512 -3.28 21.44 31.93
C ARG A 512 -3.89 20.09 31.58
N ASN A 513 -4.57 19.47 32.54
CA ASN A 513 -5.08 18.09 32.38
C ASN A 513 -6.55 18.04 31.95
N VAL A 514 -7.18 19.18 31.74
CA VAL A 514 -8.59 19.20 31.34
C VAL A 514 -8.73 18.79 29.87
N SER A 515 -9.41 17.68 29.64
CA SER A 515 -9.84 17.28 28.29
C SER A 515 -10.91 18.24 27.78
N LEU A 516 -10.87 18.55 26.48
CA LEU A 516 -11.89 19.36 25.83
C LEU A 516 -13.26 18.67 25.94
N ALA A 517 -14.25 19.45 26.38
CA ALA A 517 -15.63 19.00 26.41
C ALA A 517 -16.21 18.90 25.00
N PRO A 518 -17.22 18.04 24.76
CA PRO A 518 -17.83 17.96 23.47
C PRO A 518 -18.49 19.30 23.09
N LEU A 519 -18.11 19.81 21.93
CA LEU A 519 -18.90 20.83 21.22
C LEU A 519 -20.14 20.20 20.60
N VAL A 520 -20.14 18.89 20.61
CA VAL A 520 -21.14 18.02 20.00
C VAL A 520 -22.07 17.44 21.06
#